data_1c7da4d5cda195b5f954c61c63bb1300
#
_entry.id   1c7da4d5cda195b5f954c61c63bb1300
#
_cell.length_a   1.000
_cell.length_b   1.000
_cell.length_c   1.000
_cell.angle_alpha   90.00
_cell.angle_beta   90.00
_cell.angle_gamma   90.00
#
_symmetry.space_group_name_H-M   'P 1'
#
loop_
_entity.id
_entity.type
_entity.pdbx_description
1 polymer ?
#
loop_
_entity_poly.entity_id
_entity_poly.type
_entity_poly.pdbx_seq_one_letter_code
_entity_poly.pdbx_strand_id
1 'polypeptide(L)'
;LISNNIKEEPAPFIYERIGQKFMYYFIDEMQDTSTLQWQNLIPLIENALAQEKSNLLLVGDGKQAIYRWRGGKAEQFIKLGSEEQKEQKSNPFQVYKEVKGLETNFRSYSEIIDFNNSFFQYVSGYFQNPMYQQLFVDGNKQNYTNKKGGYVSIEFLDKLDDKEENDVKYAKKVHEIIV
;
A
#
# COMPACT_ATOMS: atom_id res chain seq x y z
N LEU A 1 16.66 19.21 -8.46
CA LEU A 1 16.51 20.58 -8.99
C LEU A 1 15.15 21.18 -8.64
N ILE A 2 14.02 20.51 -8.90
CA ILE A 2 12.67 21.02 -8.58
C ILE A 2 12.49 21.18 -7.07
N SER A 3 12.91 20.20 -6.25
CA SER A 3 12.76 20.21 -4.79
C SER A 3 13.44 21.37 -4.05
N ASN A 4 14.53 21.91 -4.58
CA ASN A 4 15.25 23.03 -3.96
C ASN A 4 14.59 24.38 -4.27
N ASN A 5 13.97 24.53 -5.43
CA ASN A 5 13.27 25.76 -5.81
C ASN A 5 11.89 25.88 -5.14
N ILE A 6 11.28 24.77 -4.72
CA ILE A 6 9.98 24.76 -4.04
C ILE A 6 10.06 25.19 -2.56
N LYS A 7 11.22 25.06 -1.94
CA LYS A 7 11.38 25.41 -0.51
C LYS A 7 11.44 26.91 -0.22
N GLU A 8 11.74 27.72 -1.20
CA GLU A 8 11.98 29.16 -1.04
C GLU A 8 10.86 30.05 -1.58
N GLU A 9 9.94 29.51 -2.41
CA GLU A 9 8.78 30.27 -2.92
C GLU A 9 7.45 29.66 -2.44
N PRO A 10 6.50 30.48 -1.95
CA PRO A 10 5.23 29.99 -1.38
C PRO A 10 4.32 29.26 -2.37
N ALA A 11 4.45 29.52 -3.66
CA ALA A 11 3.77 28.79 -4.74
C ALA A 11 4.54 28.95 -6.04
N PRO A 12 5.40 27.99 -6.43
CA PRO A 12 6.06 28.04 -7.72
C PRO A 12 5.03 28.16 -8.85
N PHE A 13 5.30 29.01 -9.82
CA PHE A 13 4.45 29.28 -10.99
C PHE A 13 3.89 28.02 -11.67
N ILE A 14 4.63 26.91 -11.60
CA ILE A 14 4.20 25.61 -12.15
C ILE A 14 2.98 25.06 -11.36
N TYR A 15 2.92 25.31 -10.06
CA TYR A 15 1.79 24.87 -9.21
C TYR A 15 0.54 25.71 -9.46
N GLU A 16 0.68 27.02 -9.70
CA GLU A 16 -0.46 27.85 -10.09
C GLU A 16 -1.07 27.38 -11.40
N ARG A 17 -0.25 27.10 -12.41
CA ARG A 17 -0.75 26.62 -13.72
C ARG A 17 -1.38 25.24 -13.65
N ILE A 18 -0.85 24.32 -12.87
CA ILE A 18 -1.38 22.94 -12.73
C ILE A 18 -2.55 22.95 -11.78
N GLY A 19 -2.45 23.65 -10.65
CA GLY A 19 -3.49 23.68 -9.61
C GLY A 19 -4.80 24.33 -10.04
N GLN A 20 -4.78 25.28 -10.98
CA GLN A 20 -5.99 25.85 -11.59
C GLN A 20 -6.67 24.90 -12.58
N LYS A 21 -5.96 23.88 -13.07
CA LYS A 21 -6.43 22.99 -14.13
C LYS A 21 -7.10 21.73 -13.61
N PHE A 22 -6.69 21.22 -12.44
CA PHE A 22 -7.15 19.95 -11.92
C PHE A 22 -7.85 20.16 -10.58
N MET A 23 -9.10 19.72 -10.49
CA MET A 23 -9.92 19.78 -9.28
C MET A 23 -10.05 18.41 -8.59
N TYR A 24 -9.75 17.33 -9.31
CA TYR A 24 -9.89 15.95 -8.84
C TYR A 24 -8.54 15.25 -8.93
N TYR A 25 -8.12 14.70 -7.80
CA TYR A 25 -6.90 13.89 -7.71
C TYR A 25 -7.25 12.47 -7.32
N PHE A 26 -6.85 11.52 -8.15
CA PHE A 26 -6.99 10.09 -7.87
C PHE A 26 -5.58 9.49 -7.88
N ILE A 27 -5.17 8.98 -6.72
CA ILE A 27 -3.84 8.38 -6.54
C ILE A 27 -4.06 6.92 -6.14
N ASP A 28 -3.65 6.02 -7.00
CA ASP A 28 -3.64 4.58 -6.75
C ASP A 28 -2.26 4.13 -6.30
N GLU A 29 -2.18 2.95 -5.67
CA GLU A 29 -0.95 2.36 -5.13
C GLU A 29 -0.18 3.34 -4.22
N MET A 30 -0.93 4.09 -3.40
CA MET A 30 -0.37 5.15 -2.56
C MET A 30 0.73 4.66 -1.60
N GLN A 31 0.73 3.38 -1.20
CA GLN A 31 1.74 2.79 -0.33
C GLN A 31 3.14 2.77 -0.95
N ASP A 32 3.23 2.83 -2.28
CA ASP A 32 4.50 2.85 -3.02
C ASP A 32 4.98 4.26 -3.37
N THR A 33 4.20 5.27 -3.03
CA THR A 33 4.57 6.68 -3.23
C THR A 33 5.70 7.08 -2.28
N SER A 34 6.77 7.65 -2.81
CA SER A 34 7.88 8.16 -2.00
C SER A 34 7.49 9.44 -1.24
N THR A 35 8.17 9.71 -0.12
CA THR A 35 7.96 10.94 0.64
C THR A 35 8.12 12.18 -0.23
N LEU A 36 9.13 12.19 -1.12
CA LEU A 36 9.38 13.32 -2.01
C LEU A 36 8.25 13.54 -3.02
N GLN A 37 7.74 12.45 -3.62
CA GLN A 37 6.60 12.53 -4.54
C GLN A 37 5.36 13.07 -3.83
N TRP A 38 5.06 12.53 -2.65
CA TRP A 38 3.93 12.98 -1.85
C TRP A 38 4.03 14.45 -1.46
N GLN A 39 5.19 14.88 -0.93
CA GLN A 39 5.44 16.28 -0.57
C GLN A 39 5.29 17.25 -1.76
N ASN A 40 5.64 16.81 -2.96
CA ASN A 40 5.45 17.61 -4.17
C ASN A 40 3.97 17.70 -4.61
N LEU A 41 3.15 16.71 -4.25
CA LEU A 41 1.71 16.71 -4.58
C LEU A 41 0.87 17.49 -3.57
N ILE A 42 1.28 17.56 -2.31
CA ILE A 42 0.53 18.24 -1.23
C ILE A 42 0.10 19.66 -1.61
N PRO A 43 0.97 20.56 -2.09
CA PRO A 43 0.56 21.93 -2.41
C PRO A 43 -0.48 22.00 -3.53
N LEU A 44 -0.37 21.10 -4.52
CA LEU A 44 -1.34 21.03 -5.65
C LEU A 44 -2.72 20.56 -5.17
N ILE A 45 -2.73 19.54 -4.33
CA ILE A 45 -3.95 18.97 -3.78
C ILE A 45 -4.60 19.94 -2.80
N GLU A 46 -3.80 20.59 -1.94
CA GLU A 46 -4.28 21.59 -0.99
C GLU A 46 -4.96 22.75 -1.70
N ASN A 47 -4.33 23.28 -2.76
CA ASN A 47 -4.92 24.33 -3.58
C ASN A 47 -6.21 23.89 -4.27
N ALA A 48 -6.30 22.66 -4.73
CA ALA A 48 -7.54 22.12 -5.29
C ALA A 48 -8.62 21.99 -4.22
N LEU A 49 -8.30 21.38 -3.06
CA LEU A 49 -9.25 21.15 -1.96
C LEU A 49 -9.75 22.45 -1.31
N ALA A 50 -9.06 23.58 -1.51
CA ALA A 50 -9.55 24.90 -1.12
C ALA A 50 -10.67 25.43 -2.04
N GLN A 51 -10.92 24.78 -3.19
CA GLN A 51 -11.96 25.15 -4.15
C GLN A 51 -13.23 24.30 -3.94
N GLU A 52 -14.38 24.89 -4.22
CA GLU A 52 -15.64 24.14 -4.21
C GLU A 52 -15.63 23.03 -5.26
N LYS A 53 -16.26 21.89 -4.93
CA LYS A 53 -16.43 20.72 -5.82
C LYS A 53 -15.14 20.00 -6.20
N SER A 54 -14.07 20.20 -5.45
CA SER A 54 -12.84 19.43 -5.58
C SER A 54 -12.88 18.14 -4.76
N ASN A 55 -12.03 17.16 -5.09
CA ASN A 55 -11.93 15.91 -4.35
C ASN A 55 -10.57 15.25 -4.48
N LEU A 56 -10.19 14.53 -3.44
CA LEU A 56 -8.99 13.68 -3.39
C LEU A 56 -9.42 12.25 -3.03
N LEU A 57 -9.05 11.29 -3.88
CA LEU A 57 -9.17 9.87 -3.59
C LEU A 57 -7.78 9.24 -3.54
N LEU A 58 -7.44 8.64 -2.41
CA LEU A 58 -6.24 7.84 -2.23
C LEU A 58 -6.64 6.38 -2.10
N VAL A 59 -6.06 5.53 -2.92
CA VAL A 59 -6.30 4.09 -2.91
C VAL A 59 -4.97 3.37 -2.70
N GLY A 60 -4.98 2.29 -1.95
CA GLY A 60 -3.78 1.51 -1.70
C GLY A 60 -3.98 0.40 -0.67
N ASP A 61 -2.95 -0.37 -0.47
CA ASP A 61 -2.87 -1.39 0.57
C ASP A 61 -1.47 -1.41 1.17
N GLY A 62 -1.33 -0.95 2.41
CA GLY A 62 -0.04 -0.91 3.11
C GLY A 62 0.68 -2.25 3.19
N LYS A 63 -0.06 -3.38 3.10
CA LYS A 63 0.49 -4.74 3.09
C LYS A 63 1.20 -5.09 1.78
N GLN A 64 0.87 -4.39 0.67
CA GLN A 64 1.42 -4.63 -0.66
C GLN A 64 2.63 -3.74 -0.99
N ALA A 65 3.14 -2.95 -0.04
CA ALA A 65 4.28 -2.07 -0.25
C ALA A 65 5.56 -2.86 -0.55
N ILE A 66 6.09 -2.73 -1.77
CA ILE A 66 7.29 -3.45 -2.24
C ILE A 66 8.40 -2.49 -2.71
N TYR A 67 8.17 -1.19 -2.77
CA TYR A 67 9.11 -0.20 -3.31
C TYR A 67 9.82 0.63 -2.24
N ARG A 68 10.01 0.10 -1.03
CA ARG A 68 10.77 0.77 0.04
C ARG A 68 12.18 1.16 -0.39
N TRP A 69 12.84 0.32 -1.18
CA TRP A 69 14.17 0.56 -1.74
C TRP A 69 14.22 1.74 -2.73
N ARG A 70 13.08 2.14 -3.30
CA ARG A 70 12.93 3.33 -4.15
C ARG A 70 12.36 4.54 -3.39
N GLY A 71 12.29 4.47 -2.06
CA GLY A 71 11.77 5.55 -1.22
C GLY A 71 10.26 5.50 -0.97
N GLY A 72 9.56 4.47 -1.41
CA GLY A 72 8.16 4.21 -1.05
C GLY A 72 8.01 4.05 0.46
N LYS A 73 6.95 4.61 1.03
CA LYS A 73 6.68 4.56 2.47
C LYS A 73 5.23 4.18 2.74
N ALA A 74 5.01 2.89 3.02
CA ALA A 74 3.70 2.39 3.43
C ALA A 74 3.14 3.10 4.66
N GLU A 75 4.02 3.45 5.61
CA GLU A 75 3.66 4.15 6.85
C GLU A 75 2.98 5.50 6.58
N GLN A 76 3.34 6.16 5.48
CA GLN A 76 2.71 7.41 5.05
C GLN A 76 1.24 7.19 4.70
N PHE A 77 0.93 6.16 3.93
CA PHE A 77 -0.44 5.79 3.55
C PHE A 77 -1.25 5.28 4.77
N ILE A 78 -0.65 4.40 5.58
CA ILE A 78 -1.29 3.86 6.78
C ILE A 78 -1.71 5.00 7.74
N LYS A 79 -0.84 5.97 7.96
CA LYS A 79 -1.13 7.14 8.81
C LYS A 79 -2.24 8.01 8.24
N LEU A 80 -2.27 8.20 6.92
CA LEU A 80 -3.36 8.94 6.26
C LEU A 80 -4.71 8.23 6.43
N GLY A 81 -4.72 6.89 6.48
CA GLY A 81 -5.88 6.05 6.70
C GLY A 81 -6.28 5.85 8.17
N SER A 82 -5.44 6.25 9.15
CA SER A 82 -5.78 6.05 10.55
C SER A 82 -6.94 6.95 10.99
N GLU A 83 -7.87 6.39 11.76
CA GLU A 83 -9.02 7.13 12.31
C GLU A 83 -8.66 7.91 13.59
N GLU A 84 -7.52 7.64 14.19
CA GLU A 84 -7.11 8.30 15.42
C GLU A 84 -6.87 9.80 15.19
N GLN A 85 -7.79 10.62 15.68
CA GLN A 85 -7.70 12.08 15.67
C GLN A 85 -6.43 12.64 16.33
N LYS A 86 -5.73 11.85 17.14
CA LYS A 86 -4.45 12.21 17.76
C LYS A 86 -3.32 12.40 16.74
N GLU A 87 -3.42 11.82 15.56
CA GLU A 87 -2.46 11.98 14.48
C GLU A 87 -2.92 12.96 13.38
N GLN A 88 -3.67 14.02 13.71
CA GLN A 88 -3.95 15.13 12.77
C GLN A 88 -2.69 15.68 12.10
N LYS A 89 -1.51 15.52 12.75
CA LYS A 89 -0.22 15.88 12.14
C LYS A 89 0.16 15.04 10.91
N SER A 90 -0.45 13.89 10.69
CA SER A 90 -0.18 13.05 9.53
C SER A 90 -1.04 13.38 8.32
N ASN A 91 -2.19 14.04 8.53
CA ASN A 91 -3.04 14.54 7.45
C ASN A 91 -2.63 15.99 7.12
N PRO A 92 -2.04 16.25 5.94
CA PRO A 92 -1.64 17.60 5.56
C PRO A 92 -2.83 18.51 5.22
N PHE A 93 -4.03 17.94 5.03
CA PHE A 93 -5.21 18.66 4.57
C PHE A 93 -6.20 18.94 5.71
N GLN A 94 -6.73 20.16 5.75
CA GLN A 94 -7.76 20.56 6.74
C GLN A 94 -9.17 20.37 6.16
N VAL A 95 -9.47 19.17 5.67
CA VAL A 95 -10.76 18.83 5.08
C VAL A 95 -11.33 17.57 5.72
N TYR A 96 -12.63 17.40 5.59
CA TYR A 96 -13.28 16.15 6.01
C TYR A 96 -12.70 14.96 5.25
N LYS A 97 -12.43 13.90 5.99
CA LYS A 97 -11.86 12.65 5.48
C LYS A 97 -12.81 11.50 5.79
N GLU A 98 -13.08 10.67 4.79
CA GLU A 98 -13.73 9.37 4.95
C GLU A 98 -12.73 8.26 4.63
N VAL A 99 -12.66 7.26 5.50
CA VAL A 99 -11.85 6.05 5.28
C VAL A 99 -12.76 4.88 5.02
N LYS A 100 -12.50 4.13 3.94
CA LYS A 100 -13.33 3.01 3.52
C LYS A 100 -12.49 1.78 3.25
N GLY A 101 -12.73 0.71 3.99
CA GLY A 101 -12.12 -0.59 3.75
C GLY A 101 -12.77 -1.31 2.56
N LEU A 102 -11.94 -1.99 1.78
CA LEU A 102 -12.39 -2.89 0.71
C LEU A 102 -12.29 -4.34 1.23
N GLU A 103 -13.37 -4.83 1.80
CA GLU A 103 -13.37 -6.09 2.54
C GLU A 103 -13.44 -7.35 1.66
N THR A 104 -13.88 -7.22 0.41
CA THR A 104 -14.15 -8.39 -0.44
C THR A 104 -13.13 -8.54 -1.55
N ASN A 105 -12.51 -9.71 -1.62
CA ASN A 105 -11.62 -10.10 -2.70
C ASN A 105 -12.43 -10.75 -3.83
N PHE A 106 -12.53 -10.05 -4.97
CA PHE A 106 -13.25 -10.53 -6.17
C PHE A 106 -12.35 -11.35 -7.11
N ARG A 107 -11.04 -11.34 -6.89
CA ARG A 107 -10.05 -11.97 -7.79
C ARG A 107 -9.88 -13.45 -7.51
N SER A 108 -9.66 -13.80 -6.25
CA SER A 108 -9.19 -15.13 -5.85
C SER A 108 -10.33 -16.07 -5.49
N TYR A 109 -10.04 -17.37 -5.47
CA TYR A 109 -10.92 -18.41 -4.95
C TYR A 109 -10.86 -18.49 -3.43
N SER A 110 -11.89 -19.10 -2.81
CA SER A 110 -12.07 -19.18 -1.37
C SER A 110 -10.84 -19.75 -0.63
N GLU A 111 -10.29 -20.88 -1.08
CA GLU A 111 -9.16 -21.55 -0.43
C GLU A 111 -7.90 -20.67 -0.38
N ILE A 112 -7.67 -19.86 -1.42
CA ILE A 112 -6.55 -18.93 -1.46
C ILE A 112 -6.75 -17.81 -0.42
N ILE A 113 -7.97 -17.30 -0.31
CA ILE A 113 -8.30 -16.21 0.62
C ILE A 113 -8.24 -16.71 2.06
N ASP A 114 -8.84 -17.88 2.34
CA ASP A 114 -8.83 -18.49 3.69
C ASP A 114 -7.40 -18.83 4.15
N PHE A 115 -6.58 -19.35 3.23
CA PHE A 115 -5.17 -19.57 3.51
C PHE A 115 -4.45 -18.25 3.84
N ASN A 116 -4.59 -17.23 3.01
CA ASN A 116 -3.95 -15.94 3.24
C ASN A 116 -4.42 -15.29 4.54
N ASN A 117 -5.71 -15.30 4.83
CA ASN A 117 -6.26 -14.78 6.07
C ASN A 117 -5.60 -15.46 7.29
N SER A 118 -5.56 -16.80 7.28
CA SER A 118 -5.00 -17.59 8.39
C SER A 118 -3.49 -17.44 8.51
N PHE A 119 -2.77 -17.48 7.38
CA PHE A 119 -1.32 -17.38 7.34
C PHE A 119 -0.83 -16.02 7.84
N PHE A 120 -1.38 -14.94 7.31
CA PHE A 120 -0.95 -13.60 7.71
C PHE A 120 -1.40 -13.23 9.12
N GLN A 121 -2.53 -13.74 9.59
CA GLN A 121 -2.92 -13.61 10.99
C GLN A 121 -1.90 -14.30 11.91
N TYR A 122 -1.45 -15.50 11.57
CA TYR A 122 -0.43 -16.21 12.33
C TYR A 122 0.90 -15.48 12.31
N VAL A 123 1.39 -15.08 11.13
CA VAL A 123 2.68 -14.40 10.96
C VAL A 123 2.71 -13.03 11.64
N SER A 124 1.58 -12.32 11.71
CA SER A 124 1.50 -11.02 12.36
C SER A 124 1.91 -11.03 13.83
N GLY A 125 1.74 -12.17 14.51
CA GLY A 125 2.20 -12.35 15.89
C GLY A 125 3.72 -12.23 16.08
N TYR A 126 4.51 -12.35 15.01
CA TYR A 126 5.96 -12.23 15.05
C TYR A 126 6.45 -10.82 14.69
N PHE A 127 5.56 -9.90 14.31
CA PHE A 127 5.95 -8.53 13.96
C PHE A 127 6.28 -7.71 15.21
N GLN A 128 7.46 -7.13 15.24
CA GLN A 128 7.89 -6.27 16.35
C GLN A 128 7.27 -4.87 16.29
N ASN A 129 6.88 -4.41 15.11
CA ASN A 129 6.29 -3.10 14.92
C ASN A 129 4.76 -3.16 15.11
N PRO A 130 4.20 -2.50 16.14
CA PRO A 130 2.76 -2.56 16.43
C PRO A 130 1.87 -2.07 15.27
N MET A 131 2.31 -1.08 14.51
CA MET A 131 1.56 -0.57 13.36
C MET A 131 1.39 -1.64 12.28
N TYR A 132 2.45 -2.38 11.98
CA TYR A 132 2.37 -3.49 11.03
C TYR A 132 1.60 -4.67 11.60
N GLN A 133 1.80 -4.98 12.87
CA GLN A 133 1.03 -6.03 13.52
C GLN A 133 -0.48 -5.77 13.40
N GLN A 134 -0.92 -4.57 13.77
CA GLN A 134 -2.33 -4.18 13.68
C GLN A 134 -2.86 -4.21 12.26
N LEU A 135 -2.07 -3.75 11.28
CA LEU A 135 -2.43 -3.77 9.88
C LEU A 135 -2.78 -5.19 9.38
N PHE A 136 -2.07 -6.22 9.87
CA PHE A 136 -2.32 -7.60 9.49
C PHE A 136 -3.37 -8.29 10.36
N VAL A 137 -3.50 -7.92 11.64
CA VAL A 137 -4.55 -8.48 12.52
C VAL A 137 -5.92 -7.96 12.12
N ASP A 138 -6.06 -6.65 11.98
CA ASP A 138 -7.37 -6.00 11.77
C ASP A 138 -7.69 -5.81 10.28
N GLY A 139 -6.67 -5.53 9.46
CA GLY A 139 -6.83 -5.16 8.06
C GLY A 139 -6.59 -6.27 7.03
N ASN A 140 -6.30 -7.51 7.48
CA ASN A 140 -6.00 -8.59 6.54
C ASN A 140 -7.21 -9.47 6.18
N LYS A 141 -8.21 -9.55 7.04
CA LYS A 141 -9.35 -10.43 6.82
C LYS A 141 -10.15 -9.97 5.61
N GLN A 142 -10.09 -10.79 4.55
CA GLN A 142 -10.86 -10.57 3.32
C GLN A 142 -12.03 -11.55 3.23
N ASN A 143 -13.16 -11.04 2.81
CA ASN A 143 -14.30 -11.85 2.40
C ASN A 143 -14.10 -12.33 0.97
N TYR A 144 -14.71 -13.44 0.62
CA TYR A 144 -14.70 -13.96 -0.76
C TYR A 144 -16.12 -13.99 -1.33
N THR A 145 -16.18 -14.05 -2.64
CA THR A 145 -17.41 -14.18 -3.40
C THR A 145 -17.85 -15.66 -3.47
N ASN A 146 -18.77 -15.99 -4.37
CA ASN A 146 -19.20 -17.36 -4.61
C ASN A 146 -18.15 -18.26 -5.32
N LYS A 147 -16.94 -17.74 -5.57
CA LYS A 147 -15.83 -18.49 -6.21
C LYS A 147 -15.25 -19.49 -5.21
N LYS A 148 -15.79 -20.69 -5.19
CA LYS A 148 -15.27 -21.79 -4.38
C LYS A 148 -14.19 -22.55 -5.14
N GLY A 149 -13.21 -23.08 -4.41
CA GLY A 149 -12.07 -23.81 -4.93
C GLY A 149 -10.77 -23.03 -4.78
N GLY A 150 -9.77 -23.43 -5.51
CA GLY A 150 -8.40 -22.99 -5.38
C GLY A 150 -7.54 -24.09 -4.78
N TYR A 151 -6.24 -23.88 -4.78
CA TYR A 151 -5.31 -24.85 -4.22
C TYR A 151 -4.09 -24.12 -3.64
N VAL A 152 -3.70 -24.51 -2.44
CA VAL A 152 -2.48 -24.04 -1.78
C VAL A 152 -1.67 -25.25 -1.36
N SER A 153 -0.40 -25.29 -1.72
CA SER A 153 0.55 -26.30 -1.27
C SER A 153 1.79 -25.64 -0.70
N ILE A 154 2.28 -26.19 0.40
CA ILE A 154 3.53 -25.80 1.03
C ILE A 154 4.41 -27.03 1.12
N GLU A 155 5.59 -26.98 0.52
CA GLU A 155 6.59 -28.02 0.62
C GLU A 155 7.87 -27.48 1.26
N PHE A 156 8.43 -28.24 2.16
CA PHE A 156 9.73 -27.98 2.78
C PHE A 156 10.77 -28.84 2.08
N LEU A 157 11.75 -28.19 1.49
CA LEU A 157 12.86 -28.88 0.83
C LEU A 157 14.10 -28.82 1.75
N ASP A 158 14.76 -29.97 1.93
CA ASP A 158 16.02 -30.02 2.67
C ASP A 158 17.06 -29.15 1.98
N LYS A 159 17.75 -28.35 2.77
CA LYS A 159 18.82 -27.51 2.29
C LYS A 159 20.07 -28.39 2.06
N LEU A 160 20.67 -28.28 0.89
CA LEU A 160 21.96 -28.86 0.58
C LEU A 160 23.08 -27.88 0.95
N ASP A 161 24.29 -28.37 1.17
CA ASP A 161 25.43 -27.53 1.54
C ASP A 161 25.90 -26.67 0.36
N ASP A 162 25.80 -27.20 -0.85
CA ASP A 162 26.17 -26.49 -2.06
C ASP A 162 25.02 -25.60 -2.59
N LYS A 163 25.37 -24.36 -2.95
CA LYS A 163 24.38 -23.37 -3.42
C LYS A 163 23.86 -23.71 -4.82
N GLU A 164 24.74 -24.15 -5.72
CA GLU A 164 24.34 -24.45 -7.11
C GLU A 164 23.44 -25.68 -7.16
N GLU A 165 23.74 -26.69 -6.31
CA GLU A 165 22.87 -27.87 -6.16
C GLU A 165 21.50 -27.51 -5.61
N ASN A 166 21.41 -26.57 -4.65
CA ASN A 166 20.12 -26.06 -4.17
C ASN A 166 19.33 -25.35 -5.27
N ASP A 167 19.98 -24.48 -6.06
CA ASP A 167 19.31 -23.75 -7.13
C ASP A 167 18.75 -24.71 -8.18
N VAL A 168 19.50 -25.77 -8.54
CA VAL A 168 19.02 -26.84 -9.44
C VAL A 168 17.85 -27.61 -8.83
N LYS A 169 17.92 -27.94 -7.53
CA LYS A 169 16.84 -28.64 -6.81
C LYS A 169 15.55 -27.84 -6.80
N TYR A 170 15.62 -26.54 -6.50
CA TYR A 170 14.46 -25.66 -6.53
C TYR A 170 13.88 -25.50 -7.93
N ALA A 171 14.73 -25.33 -8.94
CA ALA A 171 14.28 -25.22 -10.33
C ALA A 171 13.56 -26.49 -10.82
N LYS A 172 14.08 -27.69 -10.49
CA LYS A 172 13.43 -28.97 -10.77
C LYS A 172 12.05 -29.06 -10.11
N LYS A 173 11.98 -28.67 -8.81
CA LYS A 173 10.70 -28.72 -8.09
C LYS A 173 9.66 -27.76 -8.66
N VAL A 174 10.05 -26.56 -9.04
CA VAL A 174 9.17 -25.61 -9.73
C VAL A 174 8.67 -26.21 -11.06
N HIS A 175 9.56 -26.84 -11.83
CA HIS A 175 9.19 -27.50 -13.07
C HIS A 175 8.15 -28.62 -12.87
N GLU A 176 8.36 -29.48 -11.85
CA GLU A 176 7.41 -30.56 -11.50
C GLU A 176 6.01 -30.05 -11.11
N ILE A 177 5.91 -28.82 -10.56
CA ILE A 177 4.63 -28.23 -10.18
C ILE A 177 3.89 -27.65 -11.41
N ILE A 178 4.64 -27.17 -12.41
CA ILE A 178 4.06 -26.50 -13.58
C ILE A 178 3.63 -27.49 -14.67
N VAL A 179 4.29 -28.63 -14.78
CA VAL A 179 4.01 -29.67 -15.79
C VAL A 179 3.09 -30.74 -15.27
#